data_1d15e01e3a5d142de394c14a8dbdb9bd
#
_entry.id   1d15e01e3a5d142de394c14a8dbdb9bd
#
_cell.length_a   1.000
_cell.length_b   1.000
_cell.length_c   1.000
_cell.angle_alpha   90.00
_cell.angle_beta   90.00
_cell.angle_gamma   90.00
#
_symmetry.space_group_name_H-M   'P 1'
#
loop_
_entity.id
_entity.type
_entity.pdbx_description
1 polymer ?
#
loop_
_entity_poly.entity_id
_entity_poly.type
_entity_poly.pdbx_seq_one_letter_code
_entity_poly.pdbx_strand_id
1 'polypeptide(L)'
;RAARRVRCRPSGFSPTGAPALSGGEPLESYAEDGRKADMTTTPLSPLDEAGVAAAVEAARRAFSSAATPDELKAARLAHAGDAAPITQANALIRGLDKADRPVAGRLMGAARKAVQAALAEAGERIEAAAAAQAAADESVDVTVPVRRWPLGARHPLDVLAEEVADFFVGLGWEIAEGPEVEHEWFNFDALNFGPDHPARQMQDTFYVAGVEAVGSQGADGVQAQPGLVLRTHTSPVQGREMLRRGAPLYIACPGKVFRTDALDATHTPVFHQVEGLAVDRHLTMAHLKGTLGLFAQAMFGPEAGIRLRPSFFPFTEPSAEMDLWFPQKKGGAGWIEWGGCGMVNPEVLRNAGIDPGRYTGFAFGMGLERTLMLRHGIADVRDMVEGDVRFSLQFGTTGRGR
;
A
#
# COMPACT_ATOMS: atom_id res chain seq x y z
N ARG A 1 -19.19 -29.56 -43.43
CA ARG A 1 -20.29 -28.57 -43.36
C ARG A 1 -19.68 -27.25 -42.94
N ALA A 2 -19.94 -26.22 -43.75
CA ALA A 2 -19.23 -24.98 -43.91
C ALA A 2 -19.07 -24.11 -42.62
N ALA A 3 -17.82 -23.70 -42.38
CA ALA A 3 -17.49 -22.62 -41.44
C ALA A 3 -17.70 -21.27 -42.16
N ARG A 4 -18.59 -20.45 -41.63
CA ARG A 4 -18.76 -19.04 -42.06
C ARG A 4 -17.64 -18.18 -41.45
N ARG A 5 -16.78 -17.68 -42.32
CA ARG A 5 -15.82 -16.62 -41.97
C ARG A 5 -16.57 -15.29 -41.90
N VAL A 6 -16.59 -14.68 -40.69
CA VAL A 6 -17.02 -13.29 -40.52
C VAL A 6 -15.81 -12.41 -40.84
N ARG A 7 -15.89 -11.59 -41.87
CA ARG A 7 -14.89 -10.56 -42.16
C ARG A 7 -15.23 -9.30 -41.41
N CYS A 8 -14.39 -8.89 -40.45
CA CYS A 8 -14.42 -7.54 -39.93
C CYS A 8 -13.75 -6.58 -40.90
N ARG A 9 -14.45 -5.52 -41.27
CA ARG A 9 -13.90 -4.38 -42.03
C ARG A 9 -13.10 -3.48 -41.05
N PRO A 10 -11.94 -2.97 -41.42
CA PRO A 10 -11.27 -1.92 -40.66
C PRO A 10 -11.93 -0.58 -40.99
N SER A 11 -12.44 0.12 -40.01
CA SER A 11 -12.81 1.53 -40.12
C SER A 11 -11.54 2.37 -40.03
N GLY A 12 -11.29 3.15 -41.11
CA GLY A 12 -10.16 4.03 -41.22
C GLY A 12 -10.24 5.20 -40.22
N PHE A 13 -9.17 5.40 -39.51
CA PHE A 13 -8.90 6.63 -38.77
C PHE A 13 -7.76 7.37 -39.50
N SER A 14 -8.05 8.51 -40.11
CA SER A 14 -7.06 9.42 -40.68
C SER A 14 -6.50 10.29 -39.52
N PRO A 15 -5.18 10.46 -39.46
CA PRO A 15 -4.57 11.41 -38.54
C PRO A 15 -4.41 12.76 -39.23
N THR A 16 -5.23 13.72 -38.84
CA THR A 16 -4.96 15.14 -39.19
C THR A 16 -5.05 15.98 -37.92
N GLY A 17 -3.95 16.68 -37.63
CA GLY A 17 -3.97 17.81 -36.71
C GLY A 17 -3.04 17.75 -35.53
N ALA A 18 -1.71 17.78 -35.75
CA ALA A 18 -0.78 18.24 -34.73
C ALA A 18 -0.64 19.75 -34.84
N PRO A 19 -0.85 20.54 -33.78
CA PRO A 19 -0.43 21.95 -33.77
C PRO A 19 1.07 22.03 -33.49
N ALA A 20 1.77 22.79 -34.32
CA ALA A 20 3.17 23.13 -34.18
C ALA A 20 3.42 23.91 -32.90
N LEU A 21 4.34 23.44 -32.07
CA LEU A 21 4.92 24.20 -30.97
C LEU A 21 5.98 25.13 -31.56
N SER A 22 5.65 26.40 -31.72
CA SER A 22 6.59 27.49 -31.93
C SER A 22 6.69 28.30 -30.65
N GLY A 23 7.91 28.56 -30.19
CA GLY A 23 8.21 29.60 -29.20
C GLY A 23 8.93 29.07 -27.98
N GLY A 24 10.25 28.91 -28.08
CA GLY A 24 11.13 28.82 -26.91
C GLY A 24 11.24 30.20 -26.26
N GLU A 25 10.83 30.32 -25.02
CA GLU A 25 11.28 31.39 -24.13
C GLU A 25 12.33 30.85 -23.18
N PRO A 26 13.35 31.66 -22.84
CA PRO A 26 14.47 31.17 -22.03
C PRO A 26 14.05 31.00 -20.58
N LEU A 27 14.57 29.92 -19.97
CA LEU A 27 14.51 29.66 -18.54
C LEU A 27 15.06 30.87 -17.76
N GLU A 28 14.17 31.77 -17.29
CA GLU A 28 14.54 32.72 -16.25
C GLU A 28 14.72 31.94 -14.93
N SER A 29 15.89 32.16 -14.38
CA SER A 29 16.32 31.78 -13.06
C SER A 29 15.28 32.16 -12.01
N TYR A 30 14.63 31.20 -11.38
CA TYR A 30 13.99 31.45 -10.09
C TYR A 30 15.09 31.72 -9.07
N ALA A 31 15.43 33.00 -8.97
CA ALA A 31 16.16 33.53 -7.84
C ALA A 31 15.34 33.26 -6.58
N GLU A 32 15.97 32.61 -5.63
CA GLU A 32 15.53 32.47 -4.26
C GLU A 32 15.17 33.88 -3.71
N ASP A 33 13.89 34.22 -3.67
CA ASP A 33 13.42 35.30 -2.82
C ASP A 33 13.27 34.76 -1.39
N GLY A 34 14.42 34.47 -0.82
CA GLY A 34 14.60 34.21 0.60
C GLY A 34 14.31 35.47 1.39
N ARG A 35 13.05 35.87 1.47
CA ARG A 35 12.62 36.73 2.59
C ARG A 35 12.65 35.92 3.85
N LYS A 36 13.84 35.81 4.45
CA LYS A 36 13.98 35.66 5.89
C LYS A 36 13.13 36.77 6.50
N ALA A 37 11.96 36.42 7.01
CA ALA A 37 11.29 37.23 7.98
C ALA A 37 12.26 37.32 9.18
N ASP A 38 12.96 38.45 9.26
CA ASP A 38 13.74 38.86 10.39
C ASP A 38 12.75 39.21 11.51
N MET A 39 12.21 38.16 12.15
CA MET A 39 11.53 38.26 13.44
C MET A 39 12.57 37.87 14.48
N THR A 40 13.39 38.80 14.90
CA THR A 40 14.05 38.81 16.20
C THR A 40 12.97 38.89 17.29
N THR A 41 12.11 37.87 17.38
CA THR A 41 11.26 37.72 18.54
C THR A 41 12.13 37.18 19.66
N THR A 42 12.39 37.99 20.65
CA THR A 42 13.03 37.58 21.89
C THR A 42 12.31 36.31 22.40
N PRO A 43 13.02 35.20 22.68
CA PRO A 43 12.38 33.97 23.16
C PRO A 43 11.50 34.27 24.37
N LEU A 44 10.28 33.72 24.38
CA LEU A 44 9.34 33.87 25.48
C LEU A 44 9.99 33.39 26.78
N SER A 45 10.09 34.29 27.77
CA SER A 45 10.61 33.90 29.08
C SER A 45 9.59 33.05 29.85
N PRO A 46 9.98 31.94 30.50
CA PRO A 46 9.09 31.14 31.32
C PRO A 46 8.61 31.84 32.64
N LEU A 47 9.12 33.03 32.95
CA LEU A 47 8.72 33.89 34.07
C LEU A 47 7.86 35.09 33.62
N ASP A 48 7.71 35.32 32.29
CA ASP A 48 6.88 36.41 31.75
C ASP A 48 5.40 35.98 31.71
N GLU A 49 4.68 36.27 32.80
CA GLU A 49 3.25 35.93 32.93
C GLU A 49 2.40 36.53 31.80
N ALA A 50 2.69 37.78 31.38
CA ALA A 50 1.93 38.47 30.34
C ALA A 50 2.18 37.85 28.96
N GLY A 51 3.43 37.57 28.65
CA GLY A 51 3.82 36.90 27.40
C GLY A 51 3.28 35.47 27.31
N VAL A 52 3.31 34.71 28.41
CA VAL A 52 2.74 33.37 28.49
C VAL A 52 1.21 33.40 28.30
N ALA A 53 0.52 34.31 28.97
CA ALA A 53 -0.92 34.49 28.80
C ALA A 53 -1.28 34.88 27.34
N ALA A 54 -0.52 35.78 26.72
CA ALA A 54 -0.71 36.14 25.31
C ALA A 54 -0.50 34.95 24.35
N ALA A 55 0.49 34.09 24.62
CA ALA A 55 0.74 32.88 23.83
C ALA A 55 -0.40 31.85 23.99
N VAL A 56 -0.96 31.68 25.19
CA VAL A 56 -2.12 30.81 25.41
C VAL A 56 -3.34 31.34 24.67
N GLU A 57 -3.60 32.66 24.73
CA GLU A 57 -4.73 33.25 24.01
C GLU A 57 -4.57 33.21 22.49
N ALA A 58 -3.35 33.32 21.99
CA ALA A 58 -3.05 33.11 20.56
C ALA A 58 -3.36 31.65 20.13
N ALA A 59 -2.95 30.67 20.94
CA ALA A 59 -3.27 29.26 20.71
C ALA A 59 -4.79 29.01 20.72
N ARG A 60 -5.51 29.54 21.72
CA ARG A 60 -6.96 29.43 21.82
C ARG A 60 -7.67 29.99 20.59
N ARG A 61 -7.28 31.18 20.14
CA ARG A 61 -7.84 31.78 18.92
C ARG A 61 -7.57 30.95 17.68
N ALA A 62 -6.35 30.43 17.52
CA ALA A 62 -6.00 29.59 16.39
C ALA A 62 -6.80 28.29 16.35
N PHE A 63 -6.99 27.63 17.50
CA PHE A 63 -7.80 26.41 17.59
C PHE A 63 -9.29 26.67 17.41
N SER A 64 -9.82 27.75 17.97
CA SER A 64 -11.23 28.08 17.80
C SER A 64 -11.59 28.49 16.38
N SER A 65 -10.66 29.10 15.63
CA SER A 65 -10.88 29.49 14.23
C SER A 65 -10.72 28.35 13.23
N ALA A 66 -10.07 27.23 13.61
CA ALA A 66 -9.95 26.07 12.75
C ALA A 66 -11.33 25.44 12.49
N ALA A 67 -11.69 25.30 11.23
CA ALA A 67 -12.93 24.67 10.77
C ALA A 67 -12.74 23.23 10.27
N THR A 68 -11.50 22.88 9.87
CA THR A 68 -11.16 21.58 9.28
C THR A 68 -10.06 20.87 10.09
N PRO A 69 -9.96 19.51 10.00
CA PRO A 69 -8.88 18.76 10.62
C PRO A 69 -7.48 19.22 10.21
N ASP A 70 -7.31 19.63 8.94
CA ASP A 70 -6.01 20.10 8.43
C ASP A 70 -5.64 21.48 8.99
N GLU A 71 -6.60 22.39 9.12
CA GLU A 71 -6.40 23.66 9.79
C GLU A 71 -6.05 23.49 11.27
N LEU A 72 -6.76 22.58 11.98
CA LEU A 72 -6.45 22.26 13.36
C LEU A 72 -5.06 21.65 13.52
N LYS A 73 -4.64 20.80 12.57
CA LYS A 73 -3.31 20.22 12.55
C LYS A 73 -2.23 21.29 12.34
N ALA A 74 -2.45 22.25 11.44
CA ALA A 74 -1.54 23.37 11.23
C ALA A 74 -1.44 24.24 12.50
N ALA A 75 -2.57 24.61 13.10
CA ALA A 75 -2.62 25.35 14.35
C ALA A 75 -1.93 24.60 15.52
N ARG A 76 -2.11 23.30 15.61
CA ARG A 76 -1.41 22.45 16.58
C ARG A 76 0.10 22.50 16.42
N LEU A 77 0.62 22.39 15.20
CA LEU A 77 2.05 22.48 14.94
C LEU A 77 2.62 23.84 15.36
N ALA A 78 1.89 24.94 15.10
CA ALA A 78 2.31 26.28 15.45
C ALA A 78 2.28 26.59 16.95
N HIS A 79 1.28 26.06 17.69
CA HIS A 79 1.02 26.50 19.07
C HIS A 79 1.24 25.39 20.13
N ALA A 80 1.33 24.14 19.75
CA ALA A 80 1.55 22.99 20.63
C ALA A 80 2.66 22.03 20.15
N GLY A 81 3.29 22.31 19.00
CA GLY A 81 4.44 21.56 18.48
C GLY A 81 5.76 21.92 19.18
N ASP A 82 6.84 21.28 18.78
CA ASP A 82 8.17 21.47 19.38
C ASP A 82 8.71 22.90 19.22
N ALA A 83 8.36 23.58 18.13
CA ALA A 83 8.73 24.96 17.85
C ALA A 83 7.77 25.99 18.48
N ALA A 84 6.70 25.56 19.13
CA ALA A 84 5.72 26.45 19.74
C ALA A 84 6.33 27.27 20.89
N PRO A 85 5.95 28.57 21.04
CA PRO A 85 6.54 29.46 22.03
C PRO A 85 6.47 28.90 23.48
N ILE A 86 5.36 28.30 23.86
CA ILE A 86 5.18 27.70 25.19
C ILE A 86 6.08 26.47 25.38
N THR A 87 6.27 25.66 24.33
CA THR A 87 7.15 24.48 24.38
C THR A 87 8.61 24.90 24.53
N GLN A 88 9.03 25.91 23.77
CA GLN A 88 10.37 26.46 23.85
C GLN A 88 10.63 27.15 25.18
N ALA A 89 9.68 27.97 25.69
CA ALA A 89 9.80 28.59 27.00
C ALA A 89 9.93 27.55 28.12
N ASN A 90 9.17 26.46 28.05
CA ASN A 90 9.26 25.37 29.02
C ASN A 90 10.66 24.70 29.04
N ALA A 91 11.33 24.59 27.91
CA ALA A 91 12.69 24.04 27.82
C ALA A 91 13.73 24.93 28.55
N LEU A 92 13.47 26.24 28.63
CA LEU A 92 14.37 27.21 29.30
C LEU A 92 14.33 27.12 30.83
N ILE A 93 13.33 26.47 31.43
CA ILE A 93 13.20 26.34 32.90
C ILE A 93 14.47 25.73 33.52
N ARG A 94 15.13 24.79 32.84
CA ARG A 94 16.35 24.14 33.34
C ARG A 94 17.51 25.13 33.54
N GLY A 95 17.53 26.22 32.80
CA GLY A 95 18.55 27.27 32.89
C GLY A 95 18.30 28.35 33.93
N LEU A 96 17.10 28.37 34.59
CA LEU A 96 16.75 29.34 35.60
C LEU A 96 17.41 29.06 36.96
N ASP A 97 17.51 30.10 37.78
CA ASP A 97 17.93 29.94 39.16
C ASP A 97 17.02 29.03 39.98
N LYS A 98 17.58 28.37 41.01
CA LYS A 98 16.86 27.35 41.78
C LYS A 98 15.56 27.88 42.44
N ALA A 99 15.57 29.18 42.82
CA ALA A 99 14.43 29.84 43.44
C ALA A 99 13.25 30.06 42.44
N ASP A 100 13.52 30.30 41.18
CA ASP A 100 12.54 30.65 40.16
C ASP A 100 11.90 29.44 39.46
N ARG A 101 12.59 28.28 39.45
CA ARG A 101 12.10 27.06 38.82
C ARG A 101 10.71 26.61 39.25
N PRO A 102 10.34 26.65 40.53
CA PRO A 102 8.99 26.25 40.96
C PRO A 102 7.91 27.19 40.43
N VAL A 103 8.18 28.49 40.32
CA VAL A 103 7.24 29.49 39.80
C VAL A 103 7.05 29.29 38.30
N ALA A 104 8.14 29.25 37.56
CA ALA A 104 8.13 28.99 36.13
C ALA A 104 7.46 27.63 35.80
N GLY A 105 7.75 26.58 36.59
CA GLY A 105 7.15 25.25 36.39
C GLY A 105 5.63 25.26 36.55
N ARG A 106 5.10 25.98 37.56
CA ARG A 106 3.65 26.13 37.72
C ARG A 106 3.01 26.91 36.58
N LEU A 107 3.63 28.04 36.17
CA LEU A 107 3.12 28.86 35.09
C LEU A 107 3.09 28.11 33.76
N MET A 108 4.20 27.45 33.39
CA MET A 108 4.28 26.64 32.16
C MET A 108 3.37 25.42 32.20
N GLY A 109 3.22 24.77 33.36
CA GLY A 109 2.28 23.65 33.54
C GLY A 109 0.84 24.08 33.30
N ALA A 110 0.42 25.23 33.86
CA ALA A 110 -0.91 25.78 33.67
C ALA A 110 -1.14 26.18 32.20
N ALA A 111 -0.16 26.84 31.57
CA ALA A 111 -0.23 27.21 30.15
C ALA A 111 -0.37 26.00 29.22
N ARG A 112 0.45 24.96 29.40
CA ARG A 112 0.35 23.72 28.60
C ARG A 112 -1.01 23.04 28.78
N LYS A 113 -1.51 22.96 30.01
CA LYS A 113 -2.83 22.39 30.26
C LYS A 113 -3.94 23.18 29.58
N ALA A 114 -3.87 24.52 29.61
CA ALA A 114 -4.83 25.39 28.94
C ALA A 114 -4.80 25.22 27.38
N VAL A 115 -3.61 25.12 26.81
CA VAL A 115 -3.43 24.89 25.36
C VAL A 115 -3.95 23.49 24.96
N GLN A 116 -3.65 22.47 25.75
CA GLN A 116 -4.14 21.12 25.49
C GLN A 116 -5.66 21.00 25.60
N ALA A 117 -6.26 21.67 26.61
CA ALA A 117 -7.70 21.71 26.76
C ALA A 117 -8.38 22.38 25.55
N ALA A 118 -7.85 23.53 25.10
CA ALA A 118 -8.40 24.23 23.95
C ALA A 118 -8.23 23.43 22.63
N LEU A 119 -7.15 22.68 22.49
CA LEU A 119 -6.94 21.78 21.34
C LEU A 119 -7.95 20.62 21.35
N ALA A 120 -8.18 20.01 22.51
CA ALA A 120 -9.16 18.91 22.66
C ALA A 120 -10.57 19.39 22.33
N GLU A 121 -10.99 20.54 22.90
CA GLU A 121 -12.29 21.16 22.61
C GLU A 121 -12.50 21.45 21.13
N ALA A 122 -11.47 21.98 20.45
CA ALA A 122 -11.53 22.23 19.02
C ALA A 122 -11.62 20.91 18.21
N GLY A 123 -10.94 19.86 18.63
CA GLY A 123 -11.04 18.52 18.04
C GLY A 123 -12.45 17.98 18.13
N GLU A 124 -13.02 17.95 19.32
CA GLU A 124 -14.40 17.47 19.57
C GLU A 124 -15.43 18.25 18.73
N ARG A 125 -15.26 19.57 18.65
CA ARG A 125 -16.14 20.43 17.84
C ARG A 125 -16.08 20.09 16.36
N ILE A 126 -14.89 19.90 15.80
CA ILE A 126 -14.70 19.57 14.39
C ILE A 126 -15.23 18.17 14.10
N GLU A 127 -14.96 17.19 14.96
CA GLU A 127 -15.49 15.83 14.81
C GLU A 127 -17.02 15.82 14.88
N ALA A 128 -17.62 16.55 15.85
CA ALA A 128 -19.07 16.66 15.95
C ALA A 128 -19.69 17.31 14.72
N ALA A 129 -19.05 18.37 14.18
CA ALA A 129 -19.52 19.03 12.97
C ALA A 129 -19.41 18.09 11.74
N ALA A 130 -18.33 17.34 11.61
CA ALA A 130 -18.15 16.36 10.55
C ALA A 130 -19.17 15.21 10.65
N ALA A 131 -19.43 14.72 11.86
CA ALA A 131 -20.44 13.69 12.08
C ALA A 131 -21.87 14.19 11.77
N ALA A 132 -22.19 15.43 12.15
CA ALA A 132 -23.48 16.03 11.81
C ALA A 132 -23.65 16.24 10.30
N GLN A 133 -22.59 16.67 9.62
CA GLN A 133 -22.61 16.81 8.17
C GLN A 133 -22.77 15.45 7.47
N ALA A 134 -22.01 14.46 7.88
CA ALA A 134 -22.12 13.09 7.36
C ALA A 134 -23.55 12.52 7.58
N ALA A 135 -24.13 12.72 8.77
CA ALA A 135 -25.49 12.29 9.06
C ALA A 135 -26.55 12.99 8.19
N ALA A 136 -26.30 14.25 7.82
CA ALA A 136 -27.20 14.98 6.92
C ALA A 136 -27.05 14.51 5.46
N ASP A 137 -25.80 14.30 5.01
CA ASP A 137 -25.48 13.86 3.65
C ASP A 137 -25.89 12.41 3.38
N GLU A 138 -25.82 11.55 4.41
CA GLU A 138 -26.24 10.15 4.37
C GLU A 138 -27.72 9.94 4.71
N SER A 139 -28.48 11.02 4.90
CA SER A 139 -29.91 10.93 5.19
C SER A 139 -30.65 10.26 4.02
N VAL A 140 -31.39 9.19 4.31
CA VAL A 140 -32.18 8.46 3.34
C VAL A 140 -33.66 8.59 3.64
N ASP A 141 -34.47 8.74 2.61
CA ASP A 141 -35.93 8.72 2.76
C ASP A 141 -36.42 7.28 3.01
N VAL A 142 -36.74 6.97 4.26
CA VAL A 142 -37.21 5.64 4.67
C VAL A 142 -38.60 5.31 4.16
N THR A 143 -39.32 6.27 3.55
CA THR A 143 -40.67 6.06 2.97
C THR A 143 -40.61 5.52 1.54
N VAL A 144 -39.42 5.61 0.90
CA VAL A 144 -39.22 5.06 -0.45
C VAL A 144 -39.27 3.53 -0.38
N PRO A 145 -40.08 2.86 -1.22
CA PRO A 145 -40.19 1.42 -1.22
C PRO A 145 -38.82 0.77 -1.58
N VAL A 146 -38.27 0.02 -0.65
CA VAL A 146 -37.03 -0.76 -0.86
C VAL A 146 -37.35 -2.02 -1.67
N ARG A 147 -36.41 -2.42 -2.53
CA ARG A 147 -36.49 -3.73 -3.19
C ARG A 147 -36.45 -4.81 -2.12
N ARG A 148 -37.53 -5.59 -2.02
CA ARG A 148 -37.67 -6.68 -1.02
C ARG A 148 -36.74 -7.86 -1.28
N TRP A 149 -36.21 -7.99 -2.49
CA TRP A 149 -35.34 -9.08 -2.91
C TRP A 149 -34.03 -8.47 -3.41
N PRO A 150 -32.97 -8.48 -2.61
CA PRO A 150 -31.67 -8.06 -3.09
C PRO A 150 -31.24 -9.02 -4.21
N LEU A 151 -30.82 -8.47 -5.34
CA LEU A 151 -30.09 -9.23 -6.33
C LEU A 151 -28.81 -9.69 -5.66
N GLY A 152 -28.37 -10.93 -5.92
CA GLY A 152 -27.09 -11.40 -5.46
C GLY A 152 -25.96 -10.46 -5.91
N ALA A 153 -24.85 -10.47 -5.20
CA ALA A 153 -23.66 -9.74 -5.56
C ALA A 153 -22.47 -10.70 -5.59
N ARG A 154 -21.56 -10.48 -6.52
CA ARG A 154 -20.26 -11.17 -6.52
C ARG A 154 -19.35 -10.46 -5.53
N HIS A 155 -18.50 -11.22 -4.84
CA HIS A 155 -17.50 -10.60 -3.99
C HIS A 155 -16.52 -9.78 -4.84
N PRO A 156 -16.22 -8.52 -4.47
CA PRO A 156 -15.39 -7.65 -5.31
C PRO A 156 -13.95 -8.16 -5.48
N LEU A 157 -13.41 -8.93 -4.55
CA LEU A 157 -12.11 -9.59 -4.71
C LEU A 157 -12.12 -10.63 -5.83
N ASP A 158 -13.19 -11.43 -5.96
CA ASP A 158 -13.30 -12.42 -7.03
C ASP A 158 -13.38 -11.74 -8.40
N VAL A 159 -14.13 -10.63 -8.46
CA VAL A 159 -14.22 -9.84 -9.70
C VAL A 159 -12.89 -9.20 -10.05
N LEU A 160 -12.17 -8.66 -9.07
CA LEU A 160 -10.84 -8.11 -9.29
C LEU A 160 -9.84 -9.19 -9.74
N ALA A 161 -9.89 -10.38 -9.14
CA ALA A 161 -9.03 -11.50 -9.53
C ALA A 161 -9.27 -11.92 -11.00
N GLU A 162 -10.54 -11.94 -11.45
CA GLU A 162 -10.88 -12.17 -12.86
C GLU A 162 -10.40 -11.05 -13.77
N GLU A 163 -10.59 -9.77 -13.40
CA GLU A 163 -10.08 -8.63 -14.18
C GLU A 163 -8.57 -8.68 -14.35
N VAL A 164 -7.85 -9.08 -13.30
CA VAL A 164 -6.40 -9.26 -13.34
C VAL A 164 -6.03 -10.43 -14.25
N ALA A 165 -6.73 -11.55 -14.15
CA ALA A 165 -6.52 -12.71 -15.02
C ALA A 165 -6.76 -12.35 -16.50
N ASP A 166 -7.86 -11.69 -16.80
CA ASP A 166 -8.21 -11.24 -18.15
C ASP A 166 -7.15 -10.28 -18.74
N PHE A 167 -6.62 -9.39 -17.90
CA PHE A 167 -5.55 -8.49 -18.31
C PHE A 167 -4.30 -9.27 -18.75
N PHE A 168 -3.83 -10.24 -17.94
CA PHE A 168 -2.64 -11.02 -18.29
C PHE A 168 -2.88 -11.96 -19.47
N VAL A 169 -4.05 -12.59 -19.55
CA VAL A 169 -4.44 -13.39 -20.74
C VAL A 169 -4.46 -12.51 -21.99
N GLY A 170 -4.93 -11.26 -21.89
CA GLY A 170 -4.90 -10.29 -22.98
C GLY A 170 -3.48 -9.92 -23.45
N LEU A 171 -2.47 -10.03 -22.59
CA LEU A 171 -1.05 -9.89 -22.91
C LEU A 171 -0.41 -11.18 -23.45
N GLY A 172 -1.16 -12.28 -23.55
CA GLY A 172 -0.65 -13.58 -23.99
C GLY A 172 -0.02 -14.42 -22.88
N TRP A 173 -0.28 -14.08 -21.62
CA TRP A 173 0.14 -14.87 -20.46
C TRP A 173 -0.88 -15.95 -20.15
N GLU A 174 -0.45 -16.99 -19.46
CA GLU A 174 -1.33 -18.05 -18.98
C GLU A 174 -1.60 -17.89 -17.49
N ILE A 175 -2.79 -18.29 -17.04
CA ILE A 175 -3.11 -18.34 -15.60
C ILE A 175 -2.70 -19.71 -15.09
N ALA A 176 -1.90 -19.70 -14.01
CA ALA A 176 -1.44 -20.90 -13.36
C ALA A 176 -1.94 -20.96 -11.91
N GLU A 177 -2.37 -22.13 -11.50
CA GLU A 177 -2.87 -22.41 -10.15
C GLU A 177 -2.00 -23.48 -9.47
N GLY A 178 -2.04 -23.52 -8.14
CA GLY A 178 -1.34 -24.51 -7.36
C GLY A 178 -1.93 -24.68 -5.96
N PRO A 179 -1.45 -25.66 -5.20
CA PRO A 179 -2.01 -26.01 -3.89
C PRO A 179 -1.80 -24.88 -2.86
N GLU A 180 -2.76 -24.73 -1.94
CA GLU A 180 -2.63 -23.82 -0.79
C GLU A 180 -1.78 -24.43 0.32
N VAL A 181 -1.87 -25.74 0.52
CA VAL A 181 -0.96 -26.51 1.37
C VAL A 181 0.23 -26.92 0.51
N GLU A 182 1.39 -26.42 0.84
CA GLU A 182 2.57 -26.54 -0.02
C GLU A 182 3.73 -27.22 0.72
N HIS A 183 4.58 -27.83 -0.05
CA HIS A 183 5.84 -28.35 0.47
C HIS A 183 6.80 -27.20 0.77
N GLU A 184 7.44 -27.22 1.94
CA GLU A 184 8.33 -26.15 2.40
C GLU A 184 9.43 -25.82 1.37
N TRP A 185 9.92 -26.80 0.65
CA TRP A 185 10.91 -26.60 -0.40
C TRP A 185 10.43 -25.62 -1.49
N PHE A 186 9.17 -25.75 -1.97
CA PHE A 186 8.63 -24.83 -2.97
C PHE A 186 8.38 -23.44 -2.40
N ASN A 187 8.03 -23.37 -1.12
CA ASN A 187 7.74 -22.09 -0.46
C ASN A 187 9.00 -21.31 -0.12
N PHE A 188 10.15 -21.98 0.05
CA PHE A 188 11.39 -21.35 0.51
C PHE A 188 12.63 -21.74 -0.29
N ASP A 189 13.05 -23.01 -0.25
CA ASP A 189 14.36 -23.43 -0.79
C ASP A 189 14.47 -23.18 -2.30
N ALA A 190 13.44 -23.56 -3.05
CA ALA A 190 13.37 -23.31 -4.50
C ALA A 190 13.49 -21.83 -4.85
N LEU A 191 13.11 -20.95 -3.93
CA LEU A 191 13.10 -19.51 -4.07
C LEU A 191 14.31 -18.83 -3.42
N ASN A 192 15.38 -19.59 -3.15
CA ASN A 192 16.63 -19.08 -2.60
C ASN A 192 16.51 -18.49 -1.18
N PHE A 193 15.55 -18.93 -0.38
CA PHE A 193 15.51 -18.59 1.04
C PHE A 193 16.50 -19.47 1.81
N GLY A 194 17.43 -18.87 2.53
CA GLY A 194 18.34 -19.59 3.40
C GLY A 194 17.64 -20.30 4.57
N PRO A 195 18.27 -21.31 5.19
CA PRO A 195 17.66 -22.08 6.29
C PRO A 195 17.34 -21.20 7.51
N ASP A 196 18.10 -20.17 7.76
CA ASP A 196 17.96 -19.27 8.90
C ASP A 196 17.14 -18.01 8.57
N HIS A 197 16.48 -17.97 7.39
CA HIS A 197 15.72 -16.78 6.98
C HIS A 197 14.50 -16.58 7.91
N PRO A 198 14.25 -15.35 8.43
CA PRO A 198 13.16 -15.07 9.37
C PRO A 198 11.78 -15.54 8.89
N ALA A 199 11.48 -15.41 7.60
CA ALA A 199 10.21 -15.86 7.04
C ALA A 199 9.89 -17.36 7.20
N ARG A 200 10.89 -18.18 7.55
CA ARG A 200 10.68 -19.60 7.87
C ARG A 200 10.25 -19.82 9.32
N GLN A 201 10.25 -18.79 10.16
CA GLN A 201 9.88 -18.94 11.57
C GLN A 201 8.37 -19.15 11.70
N MET A 202 7.97 -19.93 12.70
CA MET A 202 6.55 -20.21 13.00
C MET A 202 5.72 -18.96 13.31
N GLN A 203 6.36 -17.86 13.67
CA GLN A 203 5.71 -16.58 13.89
C GLN A 203 5.27 -15.88 12.60
N ASP A 204 5.77 -16.31 11.43
CA ASP A 204 5.46 -15.71 10.12
C ASP A 204 4.80 -16.71 9.16
N THR A 205 4.87 -18.02 9.45
CA THR A 205 4.38 -19.10 8.57
C THR A 205 3.56 -20.12 9.34
N PHE A 206 2.41 -20.52 8.78
CA PHE A 206 1.62 -21.61 9.31
C PHE A 206 2.16 -22.95 8.84
N TYR A 207 2.64 -23.75 9.76
CA TYR A 207 3.06 -25.14 9.54
C TYR A 207 1.91 -26.10 9.79
N VAL A 208 1.76 -27.13 8.95
CA VAL A 208 0.71 -28.14 9.11
C VAL A 208 1.12 -29.12 10.21
N ALA A 209 0.34 -29.19 11.30
CA ALA A 209 0.62 -30.07 12.43
C ALA A 209 0.45 -31.56 12.04
N GLY A 210 1.26 -32.43 12.66
CA GLY A 210 1.19 -33.89 12.47
C GLY A 210 1.82 -34.41 11.18
N VAL A 211 2.35 -33.54 10.35
CA VAL A 211 3.22 -33.89 9.22
C VAL A 211 4.64 -33.62 9.66
N GLU A 212 5.18 -34.49 10.51
CA GLU A 212 6.61 -34.43 10.83
C GLU A 212 7.40 -34.71 9.54
N ALA A 213 8.48 -33.98 9.35
CA ALA A 213 9.41 -34.25 8.28
C ALA A 213 9.80 -35.74 8.34
N VAL A 214 9.39 -36.51 7.33
CA VAL A 214 9.78 -37.91 7.23
C VAL A 214 11.31 -37.94 7.07
N GLY A 215 12.02 -38.24 8.16
CA GLY A 215 13.47 -38.26 8.17
C GLY A 215 14.13 -37.56 9.35
N SER A 216 13.39 -36.94 10.28
CA SER A 216 13.97 -36.30 11.47
C SER A 216 14.43 -37.27 12.57
N GLN A 217 14.87 -38.48 12.23
CA GLN A 217 15.67 -39.28 13.15
C GLN A 217 17.14 -38.97 12.92
N GLY A 218 17.55 -37.84 13.51
CA GLY A 218 18.90 -37.38 13.44
C GLY A 218 19.82 -38.14 14.38
N ALA A 219 20.65 -38.98 13.83
CA ALA A 219 21.97 -39.27 14.41
C ALA A 219 23.05 -39.30 13.32
N ASP A 220 22.70 -39.44 12.06
CA ASP A 220 23.69 -39.72 11.00
C ASP A 220 23.51 -38.86 9.73
N GLY A 221 23.40 -37.53 9.87
CA GLY A 221 23.57 -36.62 8.71
C GLY A 221 22.49 -36.68 7.61
N VAL A 222 21.34 -37.27 7.89
CA VAL A 222 20.18 -37.24 6.96
C VAL A 222 19.48 -35.89 7.10
N GLN A 223 19.49 -35.06 6.06
CA GLN A 223 18.71 -33.82 6.01
C GLN A 223 17.24 -34.13 6.30
N ALA A 224 16.68 -33.45 7.31
CA ALA A 224 15.26 -33.50 7.56
C ALA A 224 14.50 -33.13 6.27
N GLN A 225 13.56 -33.97 5.85
CA GLN A 225 12.70 -33.62 4.71
C GLN A 225 11.82 -32.43 5.11
N PRO A 226 11.73 -31.39 4.28
CA PRO A 226 10.91 -30.23 4.61
C PRO A 226 9.43 -30.59 4.83
N GLY A 227 8.78 -29.93 5.78
CA GLY A 227 7.39 -30.16 6.14
C GLY A 227 6.40 -29.52 5.15
N LEU A 228 5.11 -29.56 5.53
CA LEU A 228 4.06 -28.88 4.81
C LEU A 228 3.72 -27.54 5.50
N VAL A 229 3.48 -26.54 4.69
CA VAL A 229 3.10 -25.19 5.14
C VAL A 229 1.85 -24.71 4.40
N LEU A 230 1.11 -23.78 4.97
CA LEU A 230 0.24 -22.93 4.17
C LEU A 230 1.12 -21.92 3.43
N ARG A 231 1.00 -21.85 2.11
CA ARG A 231 1.86 -20.98 1.29
C ARG A 231 1.77 -19.53 1.70
N THR A 232 2.91 -18.88 1.88
CA THR A 232 2.99 -17.46 2.30
C THR A 232 2.93 -16.47 1.14
N HIS A 233 3.02 -16.98 -0.08
CA HIS A 233 2.95 -16.26 -1.36
C HIS A 233 2.56 -17.25 -2.46
N THR A 234 2.27 -16.78 -3.67
CA THR A 234 1.91 -17.64 -4.80
C THR A 234 3.12 -18.09 -5.64
N SER A 235 4.35 -17.69 -5.25
CA SER A 235 5.59 -18.08 -5.94
C SER A 235 5.84 -19.60 -6.05
N PRO A 236 5.37 -20.46 -5.12
CA PRO A 236 5.44 -21.92 -5.31
C PRO A 236 4.88 -22.38 -6.64
N VAL A 237 3.80 -21.76 -7.11
CA VAL A 237 3.21 -22.06 -8.42
C VAL A 237 4.19 -21.78 -9.55
N GLN A 238 4.94 -20.68 -9.45
CA GLN A 238 5.97 -20.33 -10.43
C GLN A 238 7.06 -21.41 -10.47
N GLY A 239 7.56 -21.85 -9.31
CA GLY A 239 8.55 -22.93 -9.22
C GLY A 239 8.05 -24.24 -9.83
N ARG A 240 6.78 -24.62 -9.56
CA ARG A 240 6.15 -25.80 -10.14
C ARG A 240 6.02 -25.72 -11.66
N GLU A 241 5.59 -24.58 -12.17
CA GLU A 241 5.42 -24.39 -13.62
C GLU A 241 6.78 -24.35 -14.35
N MET A 242 7.79 -23.72 -13.78
CA MET A 242 9.15 -23.77 -14.32
C MET A 242 9.69 -25.20 -14.39
N LEU A 243 9.53 -26.00 -13.33
CA LEU A 243 9.95 -27.41 -13.31
C LEU A 243 9.17 -28.27 -14.32
N ARG A 244 7.87 -28.01 -14.47
CA ARG A 244 7.00 -28.80 -15.35
C ARG A 244 7.22 -28.51 -16.82
N ARG A 245 7.47 -27.24 -17.17
CA ARG A 245 7.41 -26.74 -18.57
C ARG A 245 8.75 -26.22 -19.09
N GLY A 246 9.65 -25.79 -18.21
CA GLY A 246 10.86 -25.10 -18.61
C GLY A 246 10.57 -23.68 -19.11
N ALA A 247 11.47 -23.17 -19.97
CA ALA A 247 11.35 -21.86 -20.61
C ALA A 247 11.26 -22.00 -22.14
N PRO A 248 10.53 -21.10 -22.86
CA PRO A 248 9.93 -19.84 -22.37
C PRO A 248 8.64 -20.05 -21.58
N LEU A 249 8.37 -19.14 -20.64
CA LEU A 249 7.21 -19.21 -19.75
C LEU A 249 6.71 -17.81 -19.39
N TYR A 250 5.41 -17.57 -19.50
CA TYR A 250 4.73 -16.33 -19.13
C TYR A 250 3.45 -16.70 -18.38
N ILE A 251 3.43 -16.52 -17.06
CA ILE A 251 2.32 -16.94 -16.22
C ILE A 251 1.96 -15.86 -15.19
N ALA A 252 0.66 -15.78 -14.87
CA ALA A 252 0.16 -15.07 -13.71
C ALA A 252 -0.51 -16.08 -12.76
N CYS A 253 -0.24 -15.93 -11.48
CA CYS A 253 -0.64 -16.87 -10.44
C CYS A 253 -1.47 -16.14 -9.38
N PRO A 254 -2.77 -15.88 -9.62
CA PRO A 254 -3.66 -15.38 -8.57
C PRO A 254 -3.96 -16.49 -7.56
N GLY A 255 -4.08 -16.13 -6.28
CA GLY A 255 -4.48 -17.13 -5.28
C GLY A 255 -4.41 -16.63 -3.85
N LYS A 256 -4.99 -17.43 -2.94
CA LYS A 256 -4.90 -17.20 -1.50
C LYS A 256 -3.52 -17.50 -0.97
N VAL A 257 -3.13 -16.72 0.01
CA VAL A 257 -1.89 -16.88 0.77
C VAL A 257 -2.16 -16.68 2.26
N PHE A 258 -1.24 -17.16 3.09
CA PHE A 258 -1.45 -17.28 4.53
C PHE A 258 -0.22 -16.77 5.27
N ARG A 259 -0.42 -15.85 6.22
CA ARG A 259 0.62 -15.34 7.12
C ARG A 259 0.08 -15.24 8.52
N THR A 260 0.93 -15.37 9.53
CA THR A 260 0.51 -15.30 10.92
C THR A 260 0.29 -13.86 11.41
N ASP A 261 0.04 -12.94 10.50
CA ASP A 261 -0.24 -11.54 10.80
C ASP A 261 -1.49 -11.39 11.67
N ALA A 262 -1.45 -10.45 12.61
CA ALA A 262 -2.63 -10.08 13.37
C ALA A 262 -3.65 -9.37 12.48
N LEU A 263 -4.93 -9.67 12.70
CA LEU A 263 -6.02 -9.02 11.98
C LEU A 263 -6.16 -7.55 12.45
N ASP A 264 -5.88 -6.62 11.55
CA ASP A 264 -6.08 -5.18 11.77
C ASP A 264 -6.72 -4.51 10.53
N ALA A 265 -6.72 -3.18 10.46
CA ALA A 265 -7.31 -2.45 9.33
C ALA A 265 -6.57 -2.67 7.99
N THR A 266 -5.34 -3.16 8.02
CA THR A 266 -4.45 -3.28 6.85
C THR A 266 -3.91 -4.70 6.62
N HIS A 267 -3.99 -5.56 7.63
CA HIS A 267 -3.47 -6.93 7.60
C HIS A 267 -4.57 -7.94 7.95
N THR A 268 -4.49 -9.08 7.30
CA THR A 268 -5.34 -10.26 7.58
C THR A 268 -4.50 -11.52 7.38
N PRO A 269 -4.69 -12.55 8.24
CA PRO A 269 -3.91 -13.78 8.13
C PRO A 269 -4.16 -14.57 6.83
N VAL A 270 -5.27 -14.30 6.17
CA VAL A 270 -5.64 -14.89 4.87
C VAL A 270 -5.94 -13.77 3.90
N PHE A 271 -5.19 -13.69 2.82
CA PHE A 271 -5.38 -12.67 1.79
C PHE A 271 -5.08 -13.23 0.40
N HIS A 272 -5.32 -12.44 -0.63
CA HIS A 272 -5.10 -12.84 -2.02
C HIS A 272 -3.93 -12.07 -2.62
N GLN A 273 -3.09 -12.80 -3.33
CA GLN A 273 -2.02 -12.21 -4.15
C GLN A 273 -2.22 -12.57 -5.61
N VAL A 274 -1.70 -11.74 -6.47
CA VAL A 274 -1.33 -12.11 -7.84
C VAL A 274 0.17 -11.96 -7.97
N GLU A 275 0.81 -13.01 -8.46
CA GLU A 275 2.20 -12.95 -8.86
C GLU A 275 2.31 -13.26 -10.35
N GLY A 276 3.26 -12.60 -11.01
CA GLY A 276 3.57 -12.85 -12.39
C GLY A 276 5.02 -13.27 -12.56
N LEU A 277 5.25 -14.22 -13.45
CA LEU A 277 6.57 -14.68 -13.85
C LEU A 277 6.68 -14.71 -15.37
N ALA A 278 7.71 -14.09 -15.88
CA ALA A 278 8.14 -14.26 -17.27
C ALA A 278 9.58 -14.79 -17.29
N VAL A 279 9.82 -15.86 -18.04
CA VAL A 279 11.15 -16.42 -18.26
C VAL A 279 11.33 -16.65 -19.76
N ASP A 280 12.27 -15.94 -20.36
CA ASP A 280 12.59 -16.06 -21.77
C ASP A 280 14.02 -15.55 -22.04
N ARG A 281 14.43 -15.55 -23.31
CA ARG A 281 15.72 -15.01 -23.71
C ARG A 281 15.70 -13.49 -23.64
N HIS A 282 16.76 -12.92 -23.03
CA HIS A 282 17.02 -11.47 -23.05
C HIS A 282 15.96 -10.59 -22.36
N LEU A 283 15.17 -11.13 -21.43
CA LEU A 283 14.30 -10.31 -20.59
C LEU A 283 15.12 -9.37 -19.69
N THR A 284 14.60 -8.19 -19.43
CA THR A 284 15.30 -7.12 -18.70
C THR A 284 14.35 -6.39 -17.74
N MET A 285 14.90 -5.59 -16.83
CA MET A 285 14.13 -4.67 -15.98
C MET A 285 13.24 -3.71 -16.79
N ALA A 286 13.58 -3.39 -18.05
CA ALA A 286 12.74 -2.54 -18.88
C ALA A 286 11.44 -3.26 -19.27
N HIS A 287 11.51 -4.55 -19.58
CA HIS A 287 10.32 -5.37 -19.85
C HIS A 287 9.44 -5.48 -18.61
N LEU A 288 10.02 -5.75 -17.43
CA LEU A 288 9.32 -5.75 -16.16
C LEU A 288 8.60 -4.41 -15.91
N LYS A 289 9.33 -3.29 -16.02
CA LYS A 289 8.75 -1.95 -15.82
C LYS A 289 7.63 -1.65 -16.82
N GLY A 290 7.78 -2.05 -18.07
CA GLY A 290 6.75 -1.90 -19.09
C GLY A 290 5.48 -2.67 -18.76
N THR A 291 5.62 -3.95 -18.40
CA THR A 291 4.50 -4.81 -17.98
C THR A 291 3.76 -4.22 -16.78
N LEU A 292 4.50 -3.81 -15.75
CA LEU A 292 3.93 -3.22 -14.54
C LEU A 292 3.27 -1.86 -14.81
N GLY A 293 3.81 -1.06 -15.72
CA GLY A 293 3.20 0.21 -16.13
C GLY A 293 1.84 0.01 -16.80
N LEU A 294 1.75 -0.95 -17.73
CA LEU A 294 0.49 -1.33 -18.37
C LEU A 294 -0.52 -1.88 -17.36
N PHE A 295 -0.05 -2.69 -16.41
CA PHE A 295 -0.90 -3.24 -15.37
C PHE A 295 -1.44 -2.15 -14.44
N ALA A 296 -0.59 -1.21 -14.02
CA ALA A 296 -1.04 -0.07 -13.21
C ALA A 296 -2.10 0.77 -13.94
N GLN A 297 -1.92 1.04 -15.23
CA GLN A 297 -2.91 1.75 -16.04
C GLN A 297 -4.23 0.99 -16.18
N ALA A 298 -4.18 -0.34 -16.33
CA ALA A 298 -5.37 -1.17 -16.39
C ALA A 298 -6.15 -1.15 -15.06
N MET A 299 -5.45 -1.15 -13.93
CA MET A 299 -6.07 -1.19 -12.59
C MET A 299 -6.56 0.19 -12.12
N PHE A 300 -5.84 1.27 -12.42
CA PHE A 300 -6.06 2.59 -11.82
C PHE A 300 -6.30 3.72 -12.83
N GLY A 301 -6.37 3.38 -14.11
CA GLY A 301 -6.63 4.34 -15.18
C GLY A 301 -5.36 4.84 -15.89
N PRO A 302 -5.52 5.53 -17.03
CA PRO A 302 -4.43 5.88 -17.95
C PRO A 302 -3.37 6.80 -17.35
N GLU A 303 -3.71 7.58 -16.33
CA GLU A 303 -2.81 8.50 -15.65
C GLU A 303 -2.01 7.82 -14.52
N ALA A 304 -2.21 6.53 -14.29
CA ALA A 304 -1.48 5.79 -13.25
C ALA A 304 0.00 5.70 -13.61
N GLY A 305 0.84 6.22 -12.74
CA GLY A 305 2.31 6.17 -12.87
C GLY A 305 2.93 5.23 -11.83
N ILE A 306 4.01 4.58 -12.20
CA ILE A 306 4.80 3.76 -11.28
C ILE A 306 6.24 4.24 -11.19
N ARG A 307 6.86 3.97 -10.04
CA ARG A 307 8.32 4.03 -9.87
C ARG A 307 8.80 2.76 -9.19
N LEU A 308 10.03 2.37 -9.52
CA LEU A 308 10.72 1.25 -8.86
C LEU A 308 11.75 1.82 -7.89
N ARG A 309 11.74 1.33 -6.63
CA ARG A 309 12.74 1.65 -5.62
C ARG A 309 13.58 0.40 -5.37
N PRO A 310 14.92 0.49 -5.29
CA PRO A 310 15.76 -0.65 -4.92
C PRO A 310 15.27 -1.28 -3.61
N SER A 311 15.22 -2.62 -3.58
CA SER A 311 14.86 -3.41 -2.41
C SER A 311 15.62 -4.74 -2.43
N PHE A 312 15.32 -5.64 -1.52
CA PHE A 312 15.92 -6.96 -1.45
C PHE A 312 14.85 -8.04 -1.26
N PHE A 313 14.89 -9.04 -2.15
CA PHE A 313 14.16 -10.28 -2.00
C PHE A 313 15.09 -11.44 -2.37
N PRO A 314 15.09 -12.58 -1.64
CA PRO A 314 16.01 -13.69 -1.91
C PRO A 314 15.89 -14.26 -3.34
N PHE A 315 14.69 -14.21 -3.89
CA PHE A 315 14.31 -14.82 -5.17
C PHE A 315 14.49 -13.89 -6.39
N THR A 316 14.92 -12.64 -6.17
CA THR A 316 15.18 -11.68 -7.26
C THR A 316 16.52 -10.95 -7.10
N GLU A 317 17.17 -10.66 -8.25
CA GLU A 317 18.41 -9.89 -8.32
C GLU A 317 18.55 -9.24 -9.70
N PRO A 318 18.44 -7.89 -9.83
CA PRO A 318 18.10 -6.93 -8.79
C PRO A 318 16.62 -6.99 -8.38
N SER A 319 16.38 -6.58 -7.12
CA SER A 319 15.05 -6.48 -6.55
C SER A 319 14.57 -5.03 -6.46
N ALA A 320 13.29 -4.82 -6.53
CA ALA A 320 12.68 -3.51 -6.37
C ALA A 320 11.30 -3.59 -5.73
N GLU A 321 10.94 -2.60 -4.96
CA GLU A 321 9.56 -2.30 -4.59
C GLU A 321 8.94 -1.37 -5.61
N MET A 322 7.68 -1.62 -5.93
CA MET A 322 6.91 -0.81 -6.87
C MET A 322 5.96 0.11 -6.11
N ASP A 323 6.15 1.40 -6.31
CA ASP A 323 5.21 2.42 -5.84
C ASP A 323 4.30 2.87 -6.99
N LEU A 324 3.04 3.07 -6.64
CA LEU A 324 2.00 3.68 -7.47
C LEU A 324 1.85 5.16 -7.12
N TRP A 325 1.76 6.03 -8.11
CA TRP A 325 1.34 7.41 -7.89
C TRP A 325 -0.16 7.46 -7.62
N PHE A 326 -0.52 7.92 -6.43
CA PHE A 326 -1.91 7.95 -5.99
C PHE A 326 -2.34 9.38 -5.66
N PRO A 327 -3.17 10.02 -6.53
CA PRO A 327 -3.59 11.41 -6.36
C PRO A 327 -4.45 11.63 -5.11
N GLN A 328 -5.21 10.62 -4.70
CA GLN A 328 -6.18 10.69 -3.59
C GLN A 328 -5.59 10.22 -2.25
N LYS A 329 -4.27 10.13 -2.12
CA LYS A 329 -3.63 9.71 -0.88
C LYS A 329 -4.01 10.65 0.26
N LYS A 330 -4.40 10.09 1.42
CA LYS A 330 -4.67 10.84 2.64
C LYS A 330 -3.44 11.68 3.02
N GLY A 331 -3.63 12.99 3.10
CA GLY A 331 -2.54 13.96 3.33
C GLY A 331 -1.91 14.52 2.05
N GLY A 332 -2.53 14.36 0.89
CA GLY A 332 -2.10 14.89 -0.41
C GLY A 332 -1.59 13.81 -1.36
N ALA A 333 -1.58 14.13 -2.65
CA ALA A 333 -1.07 13.24 -3.70
C ALA A 333 0.34 12.72 -3.38
N GLY A 334 0.61 11.46 -3.64
CA GLY A 334 1.90 10.89 -3.31
C GLY A 334 2.06 9.43 -3.73
N TRP A 335 3.26 8.92 -3.53
CA TRP A 335 3.60 7.55 -3.80
C TRP A 335 3.09 6.62 -2.70
N ILE A 336 2.54 5.47 -3.10
CA ILE A 336 2.10 4.39 -2.22
C ILE A 336 2.74 3.11 -2.72
N GLU A 337 3.35 2.34 -1.83
CA GLU A 337 3.84 1.01 -2.14
C GLU A 337 2.68 0.10 -2.55
N TRP A 338 2.85 -0.57 -3.70
CA TRP A 338 1.83 -1.46 -4.26
C TRP A 338 2.28 -2.91 -4.31
N GLY A 339 3.56 -3.19 -4.53
CA GLY A 339 4.08 -4.56 -4.56
C GLY A 339 5.58 -4.67 -4.72
N GLY A 340 6.08 -5.90 -4.70
CA GLY A 340 7.47 -6.25 -4.94
C GLY A 340 7.70 -6.79 -6.34
N CYS A 341 8.91 -6.59 -6.89
CA CYS A 341 9.29 -7.09 -8.21
C CYS A 341 10.80 -7.21 -8.36
N GLY A 342 11.24 -7.85 -9.43
CA GLY A 342 12.67 -7.93 -9.74
C GLY A 342 12.99 -8.89 -10.88
N MET A 343 14.25 -8.97 -11.26
CA MET A 343 14.73 -10.02 -12.14
C MET A 343 14.86 -11.31 -11.34
N VAL A 344 14.46 -12.43 -11.90
CA VAL A 344 14.55 -13.73 -11.22
C VAL A 344 16.00 -14.05 -10.92
N ASN A 345 16.27 -14.38 -9.66
CA ASN A 345 17.61 -14.76 -9.23
C ASN A 345 18.10 -16.00 -10.03
N PRO A 346 19.31 -16.00 -10.58
CA PRO A 346 19.85 -17.14 -11.31
C PRO A 346 19.77 -18.46 -10.57
N GLU A 347 19.84 -18.45 -9.22
CA GLU A 347 19.71 -19.65 -8.41
C GLU A 347 18.30 -20.25 -8.47
N VAL A 348 17.27 -19.41 -8.48
CA VAL A 348 15.88 -19.86 -8.66
C VAL A 348 15.70 -20.55 -10.00
N LEU A 349 16.30 -20.01 -11.08
CA LEU A 349 16.28 -20.67 -12.41
C LEU A 349 16.99 -22.02 -12.37
N ARG A 350 18.16 -22.13 -11.71
CA ARG A 350 18.90 -23.40 -11.56
C ARG A 350 18.08 -24.44 -10.76
N ASN A 351 17.46 -24.01 -9.65
CA ASN A 351 16.60 -24.87 -8.85
C ASN A 351 15.41 -25.42 -9.64
N ALA A 352 14.97 -24.69 -10.65
CA ALA A 352 13.93 -25.10 -11.59
C ALA A 352 14.47 -25.83 -12.85
N GLY A 353 15.77 -26.13 -12.93
CA GLY A 353 16.38 -26.81 -14.07
C GLY A 353 16.53 -25.94 -15.33
N ILE A 354 16.43 -24.62 -15.21
CA ILE A 354 16.55 -23.67 -16.30
C ILE A 354 17.97 -23.07 -16.30
N ASP A 355 18.63 -23.09 -17.48
CA ASP A 355 19.99 -22.53 -17.64
C ASP A 355 19.97 -20.98 -17.62
N PRO A 356 20.50 -20.33 -16.55
CA PRO A 356 20.53 -18.87 -16.47
C PRO A 356 21.53 -18.20 -17.44
N GLY A 357 22.38 -18.97 -18.10
CA GLY A 357 23.22 -18.47 -19.17
C GLY A 357 22.47 -18.27 -20.49
N ARG A 358 21.29 -18.90 -20.66
CA ARG A 358 20.45 -18.83 -21.85
C ARG A 358 19.16 -18.06 -21.65
N TYR A 359 18.63 -18.06 -20.42
CA TYR A 359 17.34 -17.47 -20.08
C TYR A 359 17.51 -16.49 -18.93
N THR A 360 16.75 -15.42 -19.00
CA THR A 360 16.55 -14.49 -17.90
C THR A 360 15.06 -14.44 -17.57
N GLY A 361 14.71 -13.97 -16.40
CA GLY A 361 13.31 -13.84 -16.02
C GLY A 361 13.07 -12.59 -15.21
N PHE A 362 11.82 -12.18 -15.12
CA PHE A 362 11.38 -11.22 -14.14
C PHE A 362 10.12 -11.72 -13.44
N ALA A 363 9.95 -11.30 -12.19
CA ALA A 363 8.78 -11.62 -11.40
C ALA A 363 8.29 -10.40 -10.64
N PHE A 364 7.02 -10.43 -10.26
CA PHE A 364 6.37 -9.40 -9.45
C PHE A 364 5.25 -10.02 -8.63
N GLY A 365 4.88 -9.35 -7.53
CA GLY A 365 3.76 -9.78 -6.69
C GLY A 365 3.08 -8.60 -6.01
N MET A 366 1.75 -8.65 -5.90
CA MET A 366 0.94 -7.65 -5.22
C MET A 366 -0.31 -8.23 -4.59
N GLY A 367 -0.76 -7.62 -3.48
CA GLY A 367 -1.99 -7.98 -2.79
C GLY A 367 -3.23 -7.48 -3.53
N LEU A 368 -4.24 -8.35 -3.72
CA LEU A 368 -5.50 -7.99 -4.35
C LEU A 368 -6.36 -7.11 -3.42
N GLU A 369 -6.39 -7.40 -2.12
CA GLU A 369 -7.07 -6.57 -1.12
C GLU A 369 -6.53 -5.14 -1.16
N ARG A 370 -5.20 -4.97 -1.17
CA ARG A 370 -4.57 -3.66 -1.26
C ARG A 370 -4.96 -2.92 -2.52
N THR A 371 -5.01 -3.62 -3.64
CA THR A 371 -5.43 -3.06 -4.93
C THR A 371 -6.89 -2.62 -4.89
N LEU A 372 -7.77 -3.44 -4.30
CA LEU A 372 -9.19 -3.12 -4.15
C LEU A 372 -9.42 -1.92 -3.21
N MET A 373 -8.71 -1.89 -2.07
CA MET A 373 -8.73 -0.77 -1.13
C MET A 373 -8.36 0.55 -1.82
N LEU A 374 -7.29 0.54 -2.61
CA LEU A 374 -6.85 1.74 -3.34
C LEU A 374 -7.85 2.17 -4.41
N ARG A 375 -8.44 1.22 -5.17
CA ARG A 375 -9.41 1.53 -6.24
C ARG A 375 -10.72 2.13 -5.73
N HIS A 376 -11.18 1.67 -4.58
CA HIS A 376 -12.53 1.97 -4.06
C HIS A 376 -12.52 2.78 -2.76
N GLY A 377 -11.34 3.18 -2.27
CA GLY A 377 -11.22 3.96 -1.04
C GLY A 377 -11.65 3.20 0.22
N ILE A 378 -11.56 1.86 0.22
CA ILE A 378 -11.90 1.02 1.37
C ILE A 378 -10.84 1.26 2.44
N ALA A 379 -11.27 1.67 3.64
CA ALA A 379 -10.38 2.08 4.71
C ALA A 379 -9.88 0.90 5.57
N ASP A 380 -10.64 -0.20 5.59
CA ASP A 380 -10.40 -1.33 6.49
C ASP A 380 -10.54 -2.65 5.73
N VAL A 381 -9.49 -3.48 5.76
CA VAL A 381 -9.49 -4.78 5.07
C VAL A 381 -10.51 -5.75 5.68
N ARG A 382 -10.87 -5.58 6.94
CA ARG A 382 -11.85 -6.43 7.63
C ARG A 382 -13.22 -6.41 6.98
N ASP A 383 -13.61 -5.30 6.38
CA ASP A 383 -14.88 -5.18 5.63
C ASP A 383 -14.99 -6.21 4.50
N MET A 384 -13.85 -6.65 3.95
CA MET A 384 -13.79 -7.65 2.88
C MET A 384 -13.88 -9.10 3.38
N VAL A 385 -13.47 -9.37 4.62
CA VAL A 385 -13.28 -10.73 5.14
C VAL A 385 -14.30 -11.12 6.22
N GLU A 386 -15.00 -10.17 6.83
CA GLU A 386 -16.01 -10.44 7.87
C GLU A 386 -17.31 -11.05 7.34
N GLY A 387 -17.49 -11.11 6.03
CA GLY A 387 -18.64 -11.78 5.40
C GLY A 387 -19.95 -11.00 5.46
N ASP A 388 -19.92 -9.70 5.72
CA ASP A 388 -21.10 -8.85 5.68
C ASP A 388 -21.56 -8.68 4.22
N VAL A 389 -22.74 -9.24 3.90
CA VAL A 389 -23.31 -9.18 2.55
C VAL A 389 -23.57 -7.73 2.09
N ARG A 390 -23.75 -6.78 3.01
CA ARG A 390 -23.96 -5.36 2.69
C ARG A 390 -22.74 -4.77 2.01
N PHE A 391 -21.53 -5.25 2.36
CA PHE A 391 -20.31 -4.87 1.66
C PHE A 391 -20.36 -5.27 0.18
N SER A 392 -20.61 -6.53 -0.12
CA SER A 392 -20.66 -7.03 -1.50
C SER A 392 -21.81 -6.41 -2.31
N LEU A 393 -22.96 -6.14 -1.69
CA LEU A 393 -24.12 -5.53 -2.36
C LEU A 393 -23.84 -4.12 -2.90
N GLN A 394 -22.89 -3.37 -2.32
CA GLN A 394 -22.49 -2.05 -2.81
C GLN A 394 -21.84 -2.12 -4.20
N PHE A 395 -21.20 -3.24 -4.53
CA PHE A 395 -20.56 -3.47 -5.83
C PHE A 395 -21.52 -4.04 -6.88
N GLY A 396 -22.72 -4.48 -6.47
CA GLY A 396 -23.77 -5.02 -7.35
C GLY A 396 -23.35 -6.34 -8.00
N THR A 397 -24.07 -6.75 -9.04
CA THR A 397 -23.83 -8.03 -9.73
C THR A 397 -22.55 -8.03 -10.57
N THR A 398 -22.05 -6.87 -10.92
CA THR A 398 -20.81 -6.73 -11.72
C THR A 398 -19.53 -6.71 -10.86
N GLY A 399 -19.67 -6.56 -9.53
CA GLY A 399 -18.54 -6.38 -8.62
C GLY A 399 -17.77 -5.06 -8.79
N ARG A 400 -18.29 -4.16 -9.65
CA ARG A 400 -17.75 -2.81 -9.85
C ARG A 400 -18.54 -1.83 -9.00
N GLY A 401 -17.88 -1.04 -8.18
CA GLY A 401 -18.49 0.04 -7.42
C GLY A 401 -19.22 1.00 -8.34
N ARG A 402 -20.25 1.67 -7.79
CA ARG A 402 -21.00 2.72 -8.50
C ARG A 402 -20.22 4.02 -8.51
#